data_8f0c1a5130bb8564187f077f3bfec953
#
_entry.id   8f0c1a5130bb8564187f077f3bfec953
#
_cell.length_a   1.000
_cell.length_b   1.000
_cell.length_c   1.000
_cell.angle_alpha   90.00
_cell.angle_beta   90.00
_cell.angle_gamma   90.00
#
_symmetry.space_group_name_H-M   'P 1'
#
loop_
_entity.id
_entity.type
_entity.pdbx_description
1 polymer ?
#
loop_
_entity_poly.entity_id
_entity_poly.type
_entity_poly.pdbx_seq_one_letter_code
_entity_poly.pdbx_strand_id
1 'polypeptide(L)'
;MFSTPQEKRRHLRVDYKIPVKISSDHGDILTETKNLSCSGAYCRVAQRLDPMTKLKVQLLLPLRKAEKLVTKKIICQAVVVRAQAVDGEVYYDTAIFFSDIASKDSRTINEFVEAMMEKKNYGKFN
;
A
#
# COMPACT_ATOMS: atom_id res chain seq x y z
N MET A 1 -2.86 26.63 -5.88
CA MET A 1 -3.39 25.79 -6.95
C MET A 1 -4.40 24.80 -6.43
N PHE A 2 -5.45 24.60 -7.14
CA PHE A 2 -6.56 23.78 -6.66
C PHE A 2 -6.35 22.32 -6.93
N SER A 3 -6.72 21.48 -5.95
CA SER A 3 -6.82 20.05 -6.19
C SER A 3 -8.05 19.80 -7.04
N THR A 4 -7.87 19.07 -8.14
CA THR A 4 -9.00 18.66 -8.95
C THR A 4 -9.58 17.37 -8.39
N PRO A 5 -10.86 17.04 -8.68
CA PRO A 5 -11.40 15.74 -8.30
C PRO A 5 -10.56 14.57 -8.84
N GLN A 6 -9.96 14.76 -10.01
CA GLN A 6 -9.10 13.73 -10.61
C GLN A 6 -7.84 13.50 -9.80
N GLU A 7 -7.25 14.55 -9.26
CA GLU A 7 -6.06 14.42 -8.41
C GLU A 7 -6.39 13.66 -7.14
N LYS A 8 -7.55 13.93 -6.55
CA LYS A 8 -8.01 13.20 -5.38
C LYS A 8 -8.20 11.72 -5.69
N ARG A 9 -8.68 11.39 -6.89
CA ARG A 9 -8.87 10.01 -7.31
C ARG A 9 -7.57 9.25 -7.43
N ARG A 10 -6.47 9.94 -7.79
CA ARG A 10 -5.16 9.31 -7.92
C ARG A 10 -4.66 8.72 -6.62
N HIS A 11 -5.16 9.23 -5.49
CA HIS A 11 -4.70 8.83 -4.16
C HIS A 11 -5.80 8.12 -3.37
N LEU A 12 -6.73 7.50 -4.08
CA LEU A 12 -7.73 6.66 -3.45
C LEU A 12 -7.05 5.54 -2.68
N ARG A 13 -7.62 5.20 -1.53
CA ARG A 13 -7.13 4.14 -0.69
C ARG A 13 -8.19 3.07 -0.50
N VAL A 14 -7.75 1.85 -0.37
CA VAL A 14 -8.63 0.74 -0.07
C VAL A 14 -8.09 -0.03 1.12
N ASP A 15 -8.99 -0.40 2.02
CA ASP A 15 -8.65 -1.24 3.16
C ASP A 15 -8.62 -2.68 2.70
N TYR A 16 -7.43 -3.16 2.37
CA TYR A 16 -7.23 -4.50 1.87
C TYR A 16 -5.87 -5.00 2.30
N LYS A 17 -5.83 -6.26 2.72
CA LYS A 17 -4.59 -6.87 3.20
C LYS A 17 -3.79 -7.42 2.04
N ILE A 18 -2.74 -6.71 1.67
CA ILE A 18 -1.82 -7.12 0.63
C ILE A 18 -0.52 -7.55 1.29
N PRO A 19 0.02 -8.75 0.97
CA PRO A 19 1.32 -9.15 1.51
C PRO A 19 2.40 -8.17 1.10
N VAL A 20 3.23 -7.77 2.07
CA VAL A 20 4.30 -6.79 1.87
C VAL A 20 5.58 -7.30 2.49
N LYS A 21 6.67 -7.16 1.75
CA LYS A 21 8.00 -7.37 2.28
C LYS A 21 8.69 -6.02 2.31
N ILE A 22 9.10 -5.60 3.51
CA ILE A 22 9.79 -4.34 3.72
C ILE A 22 11.24 -4.65 4.02
N SER A 23 12.16 -4.16 3.20
CA SER A 23 13.60 -4.39 3.38
C SER A 23 14.30 -3.10 3.75
N SER A 24 15.09 -3.13 4.81
CA SER A 24 15.88 -1.99 5.28
C SER A 24 17.28 -2.48 5.62
N ASP A 25 18.14 -1.57 6.07
CA ASP A 25 19.48 -1.91 6.52
C ASP A 25 19.47 -2.86 7.72
N HIS A 26 18.33 -2.94 8.42
CA HIS A 26 18.19 -3.77 9.62
C HIS A 26 17.51 -5.11 9.35
N GLY A 27 17.32 -5.46 8.09
CA GLY A 27 16.73 -6.74 7.70
C GLY A 27 15.38 -6.58 7.03
N ASP A 28 14.71 -7.71 6.87
CA ASP A 28 13.43 -7.79 6.17
C ASP A 28 12.28 -7.98 7.16
N ILE A 29 11.17 -7.33 6.86
CA ILE A 29 9.93 -7.46 7.63
C ILE A 29 8.85 -7.94 6.68
N LEU A 30 8.17 -9.03 7.06
CA LEU A 30 7.03 -9.53 6.31
C LEU A 30 5.76 -9.11 7.05
N THR A 31 4.86 -8.44 6.35
CA THR A 31 3.63 -7.97 6.95
C THR A 31 2.54 -7.88 5.88
N GLU A 32 1.47 -7.18 6.20
CA GLU A 32 0.36 -6.93 5.28
C GLU A 32 -0.02 -5.47 5.38
N THR A 33 -0.58 -4.93 4.30
CA THR A 33 -1.11 -3.57 4.34
C THR A 33 -2.41 -3.55 5.13
N LYS A 34 -2.67 -2.44 5.82
CA LYS A 34 -3.99 -2.10 6.36
C LYS A 34 -4.79 -1.37 5.30
N ASN A 35 -4.13 -0.48 4.59
CA ASN A 35 -4.71 0.16 3.42
C ASN A 35 -3.63 0.46 2.41
N LEU A 36 -4.04 0.70 1.18
CA LEU A 36 -3.14 0.84 0.05
C LEU A 36 -3.68 1.90 -0.92
N SER A 37 -2.75 2.71 -1.45
CA SER A 37 -3.01 3.61 -2.57
C SER A 37 -1.81 3.56 -3.51
N CYS A 38 -1.92 4.25 -4.65
CA CYS A 38 -0.78 4.30 -5.58
C CYS A 38 0.37 5.14 -5.04
N SER A 39 0.17 5.92 -3.97
CA SER A 39 1.22 6.75 -3.38
C SER A 39 1.85 6.14 -2.14
N GLY A 40 1.25 5.13 -1.55
CA GLY A 40 1.81 4.54 -0.33
C GLY A 40 0.85 3.59 0.36
N ALA A 41 1.24 3.17 1.55
CA ALA A 41 0.46 2.18 2.30
C ALA A 41 0.63 2.40 3.80
N TYR A 42 -0.34 1.89 4.56
CA TYR A 42 -0.21 1.71 6.00
C TYR A 42 -0.01 0.24 6.28
N CYS A 43 0.97 -0.06 7.12
CA CYS A 43 1.28 -1.44 7.53
C CYS A 43 1.47 -1.48 9.03
N ARG A 44 1.21 -2.64 9.63
CA ARG A 44 1.52 -2.89 11.03
C ARG A 44 2.81 -3.66 11.12
N VAL A 45 3.80 -3.11 11.82
CA VAL A 45 5.09 -3.77 11.96
C VAL A 45 5.46 -3.87 13.44
N ALA A 46 6.15 -4.96 13.81
CA ALA A 46 6.48 -5.24 15.20
C ALA A 46 7.62 -4.39 15.73
N GLN A 47 8.35 -3.71 14.86
CA GLN A 47 9.43 -2.84 15.29
C GLN A 47 9.17 -1.42 14.79
N ARG A 48 9.68 -0.44 15.54
CA ARG A 48 9.54 0.96 15.14
C ARG A 48 10.53 1.26 14.03
N LEU A 49 10.02 1.75 12.91
CA LEU A 49 10.85 2.26 11.83
C LEU A 49 10.80 3.78 11.91
N ASP A 50 11.96 4.41 12.05
CA ASP A 50 12.01 5.86 12.21
C ASP A 50 11.53 6.58 10.97
N PRO A 51 10.81 7.71 11.12
CA PRO A 51 10.47 8.54 9.97
C PRO A 51 11.71 8.91 9.17
N MET A 52 11.54 8.99 7.86
CA MET A 52 12.59 9.26 6.88
C MET A 52 13.51 8.06 6.59
N THR A 53 13.26 6.91 7.19
CA THR A 53 14.00 5.69 6.86
C THR A 53 13.67 5.26 5.44
N LYS A 54 14.70 4.99 4.64
CA LYS A 54 14.53 4.52 3.26
C LYS A 54 14.35 3.02 3.26
N LEU A 55 13.40 2.57 2.46
CA LEU A 55 13.01 1.16 2.39
C LEU A 55 12.92 0.71 0.95
N LYS A 56 13.08 -0.60 0.76
CA LYS A 56 12.66 -1.26 -0.47
C LYS A 56 11.40 -2.05 -0.12
N VAL A 57 10.37 -1.87 -0.93
CA VAL A 57 9.07 -2.48 -0.66
C VAL A 57 8.70 -3.41 -1.80
N GLN A 58 8.20 -4.59 -1.45
CA GLN A 58 7.69 -5.55 -2.41
C GLN A 58 6.26 -5.89 -2.04
N LEU A 59 5.35 -5.61 -2.99
CA LEU A 59 3.92 -5.88 -2.83
C LEU A 59 3.51 -7.05 -3.72
N LEU A 60 2.60 -7.88 -3.24
CA LEU A 60 2.02 -8.96 -4.03
C LEU A 60 0.55 -8.65 -4.26
N LEU A 61 0.21 -8.13 -5.45
CA LEU A 61 -1.15 -7.75 -5.77
C LEU A 61 -1.91 -8.89 -6.44
N PRO A 62 -3.08 -9.27 -5.92
CA PRO A 62 -3.94 -10.22 -6.63
C PRO A 62 -4.69 -9.48 -7.74
N LEU A 63 -4.48 -9.89 -8.97
CA LEU A 63 -5.14 -9.31 -10.13
C LEU A 63 -5.95 -10.38 -10.85
N ARG A 64 -7.07 -9.98 -11.41
CA ARG A 64 -7.88 -10.88 -12.21
C ARG A 64 -7.65 -10.58 -13.68
N LYS A 65 -7.14 -11.56 -14.41
CA LYS A 65 -6.91 -11.45 -15.85
C LYS A 65 -7.55 -12.65 -16.55
N ALA A 66 -8.45 -12.38 -17.48
CA ALA A 66 -9.12 -13.43 -18.26
C ALA A 66 -9.69 -14.53 -17.36
N GLU A 67 -10.40 -14.12 -16.31
CA GLU A 67 -11.05 -15.01 -15.33
C GLU A 67 -10.09 -15.78 -14.44
N LYS A 68 -8.78 -15.54 -14.58
CA LYS A 68 -7.77 -16.15 -13.71
C LYS A 68 -7.27 -15.13 -12.70
N LEU A 69 -7.03 -15.61 -11.50
CA LEU A 69 -6.39 -14.78 -10.46
C LEU A 69 -4.89 -14.95 -10.59
N VAL A 70 -4.18 -13.85 -10.84
CA VAL A 70 -2.71 -13.85 -10.93
C VAL A 70 -2.15 -12.92 -9.88
N THR A 71 -0.93 -13.18 -9.45
CA THR A 71 -0.25 -12.33 -8.48
C THR A 71 0.78 -11.49 -9.21
N LYS A 72 0.68 -10.18 -9.06
CA LYS A 72 1.64 -9.24 -9.64
C LYS A 72 2.57 -8.77 -8.54
N LYS A 73 3.88 -8.99 -8.74
CA LYS A 73 4.90 -8.49 -7.81
C LYS A 73 5.28 -7.07 -8.21
N ILE A 74 5.18 -6.15 -7.27
CA ILE A 74 5.59 -4.76 -7.47
C ILE A 74 6.71 -4.45 -6.50
N ILE A 75 7.82 -3.95 -7.01
CA ILE A 75 8.99 -3.58 -6.21
C ILE A 75 9.23 -2.09 -6.41
N CYS A 76 9.39 -1.36 -5.31
CA CYS A 76 9.64 0.07 -5.38
C CYS A 76 10.44 0.54 -4.17
N GLN A 77 10.97 1.75 -4.27
CA GLN A 77 11.59 2.43 -3.15
C GLN A 77 10.53 3.17 -2.38
N ALA A 78 10.71 3.26 -1.07
CA ALA A 78 9.77 3.93 -0.21
C ALA A 78 10.48 4.62 0.95
N VAL A 79 9.76 5.45 1.66
CA VAL A 79 10.28 6.13 2.83
C VAL A 79 9.20 6.11 3.92
N VAL A 80 9.62 5.91 5.16
CA VAL A 80 8.71 5.96 6.30
C VAL A 80 8.35 7.42 6.55
N VAL A 81 7.05 7.72 6.59
CA VAL A 81 6.60 9.08 6.88
C VAL A 81 6.00 9.19 8.27
N ARG A 82 5.58 8.09 8.87
CA ARG A 82 5.08 8.10 10.24
C ARG A 82 5.10 6.70 10.82
N ALA A 83 5.43 6.60 12.10
CA ALA A 83 5.37 5.37 12.87
C ALA A 83 4.70 5.70 14.20
N GLN A 84 3.57 5.06 14.47
CA GLN A 84 2.78 5.36 15.65
C GLN A 84 2.50 4.10 16.44
N ALA A 85 2.88 4.10 17.72
CA ALA A 85 2.58 2.98 18.60
C ALA A 85 1.07 2.82 18.73
N VAL A 86 0.62 1.57 18.73
CA VAL A 86 -0.80 1.25 18.93
C VAL A 86 -0.99 0.86 20.38
N ASP A 87 -1.85 1.58 21.08
CA ASP A 87 -2.09 1.38 22.51
C ASP A 87 -2.49 -0.06 22.81
N GLY A 88 -1.77 -0.65 23.79
CA GLY A 88 -2.04 -2.00 24.21
C GLY A 88 -1.52 -3.10 23.29
N GLU A 89 -0.80 -2.72 22.22
CA GLU A 89 -0.30 -3.67 21.23
C GLU A 89 1.21 -3.60 21.11
N VAL A 90 1.81 -4.64 20.54
CA VAL A 90 3.26 -4.73 20.38
C VAL A 90 3.73 -4.31 18.98
N TYR A 91 2.90 -3.58 18.27
CA TYR A 91 3.25 -3.16 16.92
C TYR A 91 2.94 -1.68 16.69
N TYR A 92 3.41 -1.18 15.56
CA TYR A 92 3.31 0.21 15.16
C TYR A 92 2.55 0.32 13.85
N ASP A 93 1.60 1.25 13.80
CA ASP A 93 0.98 1.63 12.53
C ASP A 93 1.99 2.51 11.80
N THR A 94 2.49 1.99 10.68
CA THR A 94 3.58 2.61 9.93
C THR A 94 3.07 3.06 8.57
N ALA A 95 3.20 4.36 8.32
CA ALA A 95 2.83 4.94 7.03
C ALA A 95 4.07 5.03 6.16
N ILE A 96 4.01 4.44 4.97
CA ILE A 96 5.11 4.48 4.00
C ILE A 96 4.65 5.16 2.72
N PHE A 97 5.55 5.98 2.16
CA PHE A 97 5.33 6.68 0.91
C PHE A 97 6.22 6.06 -0.16
N PHE A 98 5.65 5.72 -1.31
CA PHE A 98 6.41 5.16 -2.43
C PHE A 98 7.15 6.31 -3.09
N SER A 99 8.45 6.44 -2.77
CA SER A 99 9.27 7.57 -3.22
C SER A 99 9.77 7.40 -4.65
N ASP A 100 9.89 6.16 -5.12
CA ASP A 100 10.36 5.88 -6.48
C ASP A 100 9.70 4.58 -6.95
N ILE A 101 8.65 4.73 -7.75
CA ILE A 101 7.88 3.61 -8.28
C ILE A 101 7.68 3.83 -9.78
N ALA A 102 7.81 2.75 -10.55
CA ALA A 102 7.61 2.81 -11.99
C ALA A 102 6.16 3.21 -12.31
N SER A 103 5.98 4.04 -13.34
CA SER A 103 4.65 4.54 -13.72
C SER A 103 3.66 3.41 -13.98
N LYS A 104 4.12 2.34 -14.63
CA LYS A 104 3.25 1.19 -14.91
C LYS A 104 2.80 0.50 -13.63
N ASP A 105 3.66 0.46 -12.62
CA ASP A 105 3.34 -0.17 -11.35
C ASP A 105 2.38 0.68 -10.54
N SER A 106 2.59 1.99 -10.53
CA SER A 106 1.68 2.93 -9.90
C SER A 106 0.28 2.81 -10.52
N ARG A 107 0.22 2.70 -11.84
CA ARG A 107 -1.04 2.52 -12.55
C ARG A 107 -1.70 1.20 -12.18
N THR A 108 -0.92 0.13 -12.08
CA THR A 108 -1.43 -1.18 -11.68
C THR A 108 -2.03 -1.13 -10.28
N ILE A 109 -1.36 -0.47 -9.34
CA ILE A 109 -1.90 -0.31 -7.99
C ILE A 109 -3.22 0.47 -8.04
N ASN A 110 -3.25 1.56 -8.81
CA ASN A 110 -4.45 2.38 -8.88
C ASN A 110 -5.64 1.61 -9.48
N GLU A 111 -5.39 0.82 -10.51
CA GLU A 111 -6.42 -0.04 -11.10
C GLU A 111 -6.94 -1.05 -10.09
N PHE A 112 -6.05 -1.64 -9.31
CA PHE A 112 -6.43 -2.56 -8.24
C PHE A 112 -7.31 -1.87 -7.21
N VAL A 113 -6.89 -0.69 -6.74
CA VAL A 113 -7.63 0.07 -5.74
C VAL A 113 -9.02 0.44 -6.25
N GLU A 114 -9.12 0.92 -7.49
CA GLU A 114 -10.39 1.26 -8.09
C GLU A 114 -11.31 0.04 -8.20
N ALA A 115 -10.77 -1.10 -8.62
CA ALA A 115 -11.55 -2.32 -8.73
C ALA A 115 -12.09 -2.78 -7.38
N MET A 116 -11.28 -2.65 -6.33
CA MET A 116 -11.71 -3.03 -4.98
C MET A 116 -12.78 -2.07 -4.46
N MET A 117 -12.66 -0.79 -4.77
CA MET A 117 -13.66 0.20 -4.36
C MET A 117 -14.99 -0.03 -5.06
N GLU A 118 -14.96 -0.32 -6.35
CA GLU A 118 -16.17 -0.66 -7.10
C GLU A 118 -16.87 -1.87 -6.50
N LYS A 119 -16.10 -2.89 -6.16
CA LYS A 119 -16.62 -4.09 -5.54
C LYS A 119 -17.32 -3.80 -4.23
N LYS A 120 -16.74 -2.93 -3.39
CA LYS A 120 -17.34 -2.51 -2.13
C LYS A 120 -18.64 -1.73 -2.36
N ASN A 121 -18.63 -0.81 -3.30
CA ASN A 121 -19.80 0.00 -3.61
C ASN A 121 -20.92 -0.87 -4.16
N TYR A 122 -20.59 -1.81 -5.03
CA TYR A 122 -21.56 -2.73 -5.60
C TYR A 122 -22.23 -3.55 -4.50
N GLY A 123 -21.44 -4.02 -3.53
CA GLY A 123 -21.96 -4.78 -2.41
C GLY A 123 -22.91 -4.00 -1.51
N LYS A 124 -22.75 -2.67 -1.44
CA LYS A 124 -23.61 -1.84 -0.62
C LYS A 124 -25.04 -1.73 -1.15
N PHE A 125 -25.23 -1.93 -2.42
CA PHE A 125 -26.56 -1.80 -3.03
C PHE A 125 -27.30 -3.12 -3.11
N ASN A 126 -26.68 -4.16 -2.67
CA ASN A 126 -27.32 -5.48 -2.58
C ASN A 126 -27.79 -5.75 -1.14
#